data_fb29a242a0d1f538449d06c230698e73
#
_entry.id   fb29a242a0d1f538449d06c230698e73
#
_cell.length_a   1.000
_cell.length_b   1.000
_cell.length_c   1.000
_cell.angle_alpha   90.00
_cell.angle_beta   90.00
_cell.angle_gamma   90.00
#
_symmetry.space_group_name_H-M   'P 1'
#
loop_
_entity.id
_entity.type
_entity.pdbx_description
1 polymer ?
#
loop_
_entity_poly.entity_id
_entity_poly.type
_entity_poly.pdbx_seq_one_letter_code
_entity_poly.pdbx_strand_id
1 'polypeptide(L)'
;MKLTIAKSAGYCFGVKRAVNMVYQEAEEAKVPVYTYGPIIHNEEVVRDLKQRGVHVVRELKELENLPKGKIIIRSHGISRREHEAMKACGFEVLDATCPFVLKIHRLVEKYSKEGYRIVIAGNEHHPEVEGILGWVEGQPAYTVTSQEDIEKLPLKEGEKVCLVAQTTFNYNKFQELVEIIKKKGYDISVLDTICNATEERQTEARKIAAESDLMIVIGDKHSSNTQKLYEISKKECANTYYIQ
;
A
#
# COMPACT_ATOMS: atom_id res chain seq x y z
N MET A 1 31.44 9.04 -17.97
CA MET A 1 30.35 8.77 -17.02
C MET A 1 29.40 7.78 -17.67
N LYS A 2 29.06 6.69 -17.00
CA LYS A 2 28.04 5.71 -17.46
C LYS A 2 26.76 5.97 -16.70
N LEU A 3 25.64 6.14 -17.39
CA LEU A 3 24.30 6.27 -16.79
C LEU A 3 23.56 4.94 -16.95
N THR A 4 23.01 4.43 -15.86
CA THR A 4 22.16 3.24 -15.85
C THR A 4 20.78 3.64 -15.33
N ILE A 5 19.71 3.31 -16.07
CA ILE A 5 18.32 3.50 -15.66
C ILE A 5 17.73 2.14 -15.34
N ALA A 6 17.10 2.01 -14.16
CA ALA A 6 16.42 0.77 -13.78
C ALA A 6 15.31 0.42 -14.79
N LYS A 7 15.23 -0.83 -15.23
CA LYS A 7 14.21 -1.30 -16.17
C LYS A 7 12.80 -1.27 -15.55
N SER A 8 12.71 -1.51 -14.25
CA SER A 8 11.46 -1.48 -13.48
C SER A 8 11.04 -0.08 -13.04
N ALA A 9 11.76 0.99 -13.47
CA ALA A 9 11.41 2.38 -13.14
C ALA A 9 10.03 2.79 -13.69
N GLY A 10 9.42 3.81 -13.07
CA GLY A 10 8.11 4.32 -13.45
C GLY A 10 6.95 3.67 -12.68
N TYR A 11 5.73 3.81 -13.18
CA TYR A 11 4.54 3.28 -12.52
C TYR A 11 4.40 1.76 -12.72
N CYS A 12 4.10 1.03 -11.65
CA CYS A 12 3.69 -0.37 -11.77
C CYS A 12 2.27 -0.48 -12.35
N PHE A 13 1.85 -1.69 -12.69
CA PHE A 13 0.51 -1.95 -13.24
C PHE A 13 -0.62 -1.37 -12.37
N GLY A 14 -0.61 -1.58 -11.05
CA GLY A 14 -1.66 -1.12 -10.15
C GLY A 14 -1.76 0.41 -10.11
N VAL A 15 -0.62 1.09 -10.01
CA VAL A 15 -0.54 2.56 -10.05
C VAL A 15 -1.01 3.11 -11.39
N LYS A 16 -0.51 2.54 -12.51
CA LYS A 16 -0.88 2.98 -13.87
C LYS A 16 -2.39 2.84 -14.11
N ARG A 17 -2.98 1.71 -13.67
CA ARG A 17 -4.43 1.48 -13.76
C ARG A 17 -5.22 2.55 -13.01
N ALA A 18 -4.84 2.84 -11.75
CA ALA A 18 -5.55 3.83 -10.93
C ALA A 18 -5.44 5.25 -11.51
N VAL A 19 -4.25 5.65 -11.93
CA VAL A 19 -4.01 6.95 -12.57
C VAL A 19 -4.81 7.10 -13.85
N ASN A 20 -4.76 6.11 -14.75
CA ASN A 20 -5.50 6.16 -16.01
C ASN A 20 -7.02 6.25 -15.79
N MET A 21 -7.57 5.51 -14.80
CA MET A 21 -8.99 5.58 -14.46
C MET A 21 -9.42 6.99 -14.08
N VAL A 22 -8.65 7.66 -13.22
CA VAL A 22 -9.03 9.03 -12.79
C VAL A 22 -8.90 10.03 -13.94
N TYR A 23 -7.87 9.93 -14.78
CA TYR A 23 -7.73 10.81 -15.94
C TYR A 23 -8.87 10.61 -16.94
N GLN A 24 -9.26 9.36 -17.21
CA GLN A 24 -10.40 9.08 -18.07
C GLN A 24 -11.70 9.68 -17.51
N GLU A 25 -11.97 9.48 -16.21
CA GLU A 25 -13.16 10.07 -15.60
C GLU A 25 -13.13 11.61 -15.57
N ALA A 26 -11.94 12.21 -15.39
CA ALA A 26 -11.78 13.66 -15.42
C ALA A 26 -12.10 14.26 -16.81
N GLU A 27 -11.90 13.49 -17.89
CA GLU A 27 -12.14 13.92 -19.27
C GLU A 27 -13.58 13.62 -19.73
N GLU A 28 -14.16 12.50 -19.32
CA GLU A 28 -15.41 11.97 -19.87
C GLU A 28 -16.63 12.27 -18.98
N ALA A 29 -16.46 12.46 -17.66
CA ALA A 29 -17.57 12.61 -16.74
C ALA A 29 -18.29 13.94 -16.91
N LYS A 30 -19.65 13.87 -16.94
CA LYS A 30 -20.53 15.04 -16.95
C LYS A 30 -20.98 15.47 -15.56
N VAL A 31 -20.46 14.83 -14.54
CA VAL A 31 -20.77 15.05 -13.11
C VAL A 31 -19.47 15.29 -12.36
N PRO A 32 -19.50 15.87 -11.16
CA PRO A 32 -18.29 16.05 -10.36
C PRO A 32 -17.55 14.75 -10.12
N VAL A 33 -16.21 14.80 -10.21
CA VAL A 33 -15.31 13.66 -9.97
C VAL A 33 -14.48 13.92 -8.73
N TYR A 34 -14.46 12.94 -7.84
CA TYR A 34 -13.72 12.96 -6.59
C TYR A 34 -12.78 11.77 -6.48
N THR A 35 -11.70 11.90 -5.73
CA THR A 35 -10.93 10.75 -5.23
C THR A 35 -11.04 10.68 -3.71
N TYR A 36 -11.20 9.49 -3.18
CA TYR A 36 -11.14 9.29 -1.73
C TYR A 36 -9.70 9.02 -1.29
N GLY A 37 -9.10 10.04 -0.71
CA GLY A 37 -7.65 10.18 -0.56
C GLY A 37 -6.93 10.49 -1.88
N PRO A 38 -5.65 10.85 -1.85
CA PRO A 38 -4.83 10.98 -3.05
C PRO A 38 -4.80 9.64 -3.81
N ILE A 39 -5.07 9.67 -5.12
CA ILE A 39 -5.16 8.44 -5.94
C ILE A 39 -3.91 7.57 -5.83
N ILE A 40 -2.77 8.21 -5.72
CA ILE A 40 -1.45 7.65 -5.45
C ILE A 40 -0.63 8.66 -4.63
N HIS A 41 0.45 8.22 -4.02
CA HIS A 41 1.44 9.12 -3.41
C HIS A 41 2.31 9.74 -4.51
N ASN A 42 1.81 10.82 -5.14
CA ASN A 42 2.52 11.65 -6.10
C ASN A 42 1.85 13.02 -6.17
N GLU A 43 2.50 14.03 -5.58
CA GLU A 43 1.94 15.39 -5.46
C GLU A 43 1.71 16.03 -6.83
N GLU A 44 2.55 15.75 -7.84
CA GLU A 44 2.41 16.29 -9.20
C GLU A 44 1.12 15.78 -9.86
N VAL A 45 0.85 14.46 -9.76
CA VAL A 45 -0.38 13.86 -10.29
C VAL A 45 -1.61 14.43 -9.59
N VAL A 46 -1.56 14.56 -8.27
CA VAL A 46 -2.68 15.14 -7.50
C VAL A 46 -2.94 16.59 -7.89
N ARG A 47 -1.87 17.37 -8.12
CA ARG A 47 -1.97 18.76 -8.55
C ARG A 47 -2.57 18.90 -9.96
N ASP A 48 -2.12 18.07 -10.91
CA ASP A 48 -2.67 18.08 -12.27
C ASP A 48 -4.15 17.66 -12.29
N LEU A 49 -4.51 16.61 -11.56
CA LEU A 49 -5.90 16.19 -11.42
C LEU A 49 -6.80 17.28 -10.81
N LYS A 50 -6.28 18.03 -9.82
CA LYS A 50 -7.00 19.19 -9.26
C LYS A 50 -7.24 20.29 -10.29
N GLN A 51 -6.26 20.56 -11.17
CA GLN A 51 -6.43 21.53 -12.27
C GLN A 51 -7.48 21.08 -13.28
N ARG A 52 -7.70 19.78 -13.42
CA ARG A 52 -8.76 19.17 -14.25
C ARG A 52 -10.13 19.07 -13.55
N GLY A 53 -10.26 19.63 -12.34
CA GLY A 53 -11.52 19.65 -11.60
C GLY A 53 -11.78 18.40 -10.75
N VAL A 54 -10.80 17.51 -10.57
CA VAL A 54 -10.91 16.37 -9.64
C VAL A 54 -10.56 16.83 -8.22
N HIS A 55 -11.44 16.58 -7.26
CA HIS A 55 -11.25 16.98 -5.87
C HIS A 55 -10.94 15.80 -4.98
N VAL A 56 -9.96 15.97 -4.07
CA VAL A 56 -9.60 14.96 -3.08
C VAL A 56 -10.48 15.11 -1.85
N VAL A 57 -11.23 14.07 -1.53
CA VAL A 57 -12.02 13.92 -0.29
C VAL A 57 -11.20 13.10 0.69
N ARG A 58 -11.09 13.52 1.93
CA ARG A 58 -10.24 12.86 2.94
C ARG A 58 -11.04 12.10 3.99
N GLU A 59 -12.26 12.57 4.28
CA GLU A 59 -13.10 12.04 5.34
C GLU A 59 -14.53 11.83 4.84
N LEU A 60 -15.20 10.78 5.32
CA LEU A 60 -16.57 10.45 4.94
C LEU A 60 -17.56 11.59 5.19
N LYS A 61 -17.38 12.36 6.26
CA LYS A 61 -18.26 13.50 6.60
C LYS A 61 -18.30 14.57 5.51
N GLU A 62 -17.24 14.72 4.71
CA GLU A 62 -17.22 15.69 3.61
C GLU A 62 -18.26 15.34 2.53
N LEU A 63 -18.54 14.03 2.33
CA LEU A 63 -19.47 13.54 1.31
C LEU A 63 -20.92 14.01 1.50
N GLU A 64 -21.31 14.36 2.72
CA GLU A 64 -22.66 14.81 3.04
C GLU A 64 -22.98 16.14 2.35
N ASN A 65 -21.98 17.01 2.22
CA ASN A 65 -22.11 18.37 1.72
C ASN A 65 -21.66 18.54 0.27
N LEU A 66 -21.17 17.47 -0.39
CA LEU A 66 -20.71 17.54 -1.77
C LEU A 66 -21.83 17.24 -2.77
N PRO A 67 -21.85 17.91 -3.94
CA PRO A 67 -22.68 17.51 -5.06
C PRO A 67 -22.45 16.05 -5.43
N LYS A 68 -23.55 15.32 -5.70
CA LYS A 68 -23.42 13.90 -6.05
C LYS A 68 -22.73 13.74 -7.40
N GLY A 69 -21.88 12.74 -7.51
CA GLY A 69 -21.05 12.48 -8.67
C GLY A 69 -20.33 11.15 -8.54
N LYS A 70 -19.18 11.06 -9.18
CA LYS A 70 -18.31 9.88 -9.12
C LYS A 70 -17.26 10.04 -8.03
N ILE A 71 -17.04 8.98 -7.22
CA ILE A 71 -15.97 8.94 -6.25
C ILE A 71 -15.07 7.73 -6.52
N ILE A 72 -13.78 7.97 -6.70
CA ILE A 72 -12.81 6.96 -7.07
C ILE A 72 -11.97 6.59 -5.84
N ILE A 73 -12.02 5.31 -5.45
CA ILE A 73 -11.21 4.79 -4.36
C ILE A 73 -9.75 4.72 -4.81
N ARG A 74 -8.85 5.26 -3.99
CA ARG A 74 -7.40 5.27 -4.23
C ARG A 74 -6.79 3.88 -4.40
N SER A 75 -5.61 3.80 -5.03
CA SER A 75 -4.90 2.53 -5.30
C SER A 75 -4.56 1.71 -4.05
N HIS A 76 -4.48 2.34 -2.89
CA HIS A 76 -4.18 1.73 -1.59
C HIS A 76 -5.37 0.98 -0.97
N GLY A 77 -6.57 1.16 -1.53
CA GLY A 77 -7.79 0.64 -0.93
C GLY A 77 -8.27 1.46 0.27
N ILE A 78 -9.37 1.00 0.83
CA ILE A 78 -10.06 1.58 1.99
C ILE A 78 -10.65 0.48 2.84
N SER A 79 -11.10 0.81 4.05
CA SER A 79 -11.84 -0.11 4.91
C SER A 79 -13.21 -0.47 4.31
N ARG A 80 -13.76 -1.61 4.74
CA ARG A 80 -15.12 -2.03 4.39
C ARG A 80 -16.16 -0.97 4.77
N ARG A 81 -16.06 -0.43 5.99
CA ARG A 81 -16.96 0.60 6.50
C ARG A 81 -16.99 1.82 5.59
N GLU A 82 -15.84 2.29 5.15
CA GLU A 82 -15.76 3.45 4.24
C GLU A 82 -16.39 3.14 2.89
N HIS A 83 -16.11 1.96 2.34
CA HIS A 83 -16.68 1.52 1.07
C HIS A 83 -18.22 1.45 1.11
N GLU A 84 -18.80 0.89 2.17
CA GLU A 84 -20.25 0.79 2.36
C GLU A 84 -20.88 2.18 2.57
N ALA A 85 -20.22 3.03 3.38
CA ALA A 85 -20.70 4.39 3.64
C ALA A 85 -20.76 5.25 2.35
N MET A 86 -19.75 5.17 1.47
CA MET A 86 -19.76 5.90 0.19
C MET A 86 -20.93 5.49 -0.69
N LYS A 87 -21.22 4.20 -0.78
CA LYS A 87 -22.39 3.70 -1.52
C LYS A 87 -23.68 4.21 -0.92
N ALA A 88 -23.81 4.19 0.41
CA ALA A 88 -24.99 4.69 1.10
C ALA A 88 -25.22 6.21 0.91
N CYS A 89 -24.14 6.99 0.73
CA CYS A 89 -24.20 8.42 0.46
C CYS A 89 -24.69 8.77 -0.97
N GLY A 90 -24.95 7.80 -1.84
CA GLY A 90 -25.49 8.02 -3.19
C GLY A 90 -24.48 8.50 -4.23
N PHE A 91 -23.17 8.22 -4.02
CA PHE A 91 -22.14 8.42 -5.04
C PHE A 91 -22.03 7.18 -5.95
N GLU A 92 -21.66 7.42 -7.21
CA GLU A 92 -21.17 6.35 -8.07
C GLU A 92 -19.72 6.01 -7.65
N VAL A 93 -19.53 4.84 -7.03
CA VAL A 93 -18.23 4.44 -6.48
C VAL A 93 -17.45 3.63 -7.51
N LEU A 94 -16.30 4.15 -7.94
CA LEU A 94 -15.36 3.48 -8.82
C LEU A 94 -14.15 3.00 -7.99
N ASP A 95 -13.83 1.73 -8.10
CA ASP A 95 -12.76 1.13 -7.28
C ASP A 95 -11.45 1.01 -8.07
N ALA A 96 -10.52 1.93 -7.80
CA ALA A 96 -9.16 1.89 -8.34
C ALA A 96 -8.15 1.15 -7.44
N THR A 97 -8.62 0.49 -6.38
CA THR A 97 -7.76 -0.33 -5.50
C THR A 97 -6.94 -1.32 -6.31
N CYS A 98 -5.64 -1.39 -6.04
CA CYS A 98 -4.76 -2.32 -6.70
C CYS A 98 -5.23 -3.77 -6.47
N PRO A 99 -5.28 -4.63 -7.52
CA PRO A 99 -5.70 -6.03 -7.36
C PRO A 99 -4.91 -6.82 -6.32
N PHE A 100 -3.62 -6.49 -6.12
CA PHE A 100 -2.81 -7.11 -5.06
C PHE A 100 -3.31 -6.72 -3.67
N VAL A 101 -3.71 -5.46 -3.46
CA VAL A 101 -4.31 -4.99 -2.20
C VAL A 101 -5.67 -5.64 -1.98
N LEU A 102 -6.54 -5.71 -3.02
CA LEU A 102 -7.83 -6.41 -2.93
C LEU A 102 -7.67 -7.89 -2.56
N LYS A 103 -6.60 -8.54 -3.03
CA LYS A 103 -6.28 -9.91 -2.63
C LYS A 103 -6.02 -9.98 -1.12
N ILE A 104 -5.28 -9.03 -0.56
CA ILE A 104 -4.99 -9.00 0.88
C ILE A 104 -6.28 -8.79 1.68
N HIS A 105 -7.15 -7.85 1.27
CA HIS A 105 -8.45 -7.62 1.90
C HIS A 105 -9.26 -8.92 2.01
N ARG A 106 -9.36 -9.69 0.92
CA ARG A 106 -10.07 -10.98 0.90
C ARG A 106 -9.41 -12.04 1.79
N LEU A 107 -8.08 -12.05 1.83
CA LEU A 107 -7.34 -13.00 2.67
C LEU A 107 -7.55 -12.70 4.15
N VAL A 108 -7.37 -11.46 4.60
CA VAL A 108 -7.54 -11.11 6.02
C VAL A 108 -8.98 -11.29 6.47
N GLU A 109 -9.96 -10.97 5.62
CA GLU A 109 -11.38 -11.25 5.88
C GLU A 109 -11.64 -12.74 6.06
N LYS A 110 -11.14 -13.59 5.14
CA LYS A 110 -11.30 -15.04 5.19
C LYS A 110 -10.69 -15.60 6.47
N TYR A 111 -9.40 -15.34 6.71
CA TYR A 111 -8.68 -15.93 7.84
C TYR A 111 -9.22 -15.43 9.19
N SER A 112 -9.62 -14.16 9.30
CA SER A 112 -10.22 -13.65 10.54
C SER A 112 -11.57 -14.33 10.84
N LYS A 113 -12.41 -14.59 9.82
CA LYS A 113 -13.65 -15.37 9.96
C LYS A 113 -13.40 -16.84 10.38
N GLU A 114 -12.25 -17.39 9.98
CA GLU A 114 -11.81 -18.74 10.39
C GLU A 114 -11.15 -18.77 11.79
N GLY A 115 -11.13 -17.63 12.49
CA GLY A 115 -10.64 -17.52 13.87
C GLY A 115 -9.15 -17.22 14.00
N TYR A 116 -8.45 -16.89 12.89
CA TYR A 116 -7.05 -16.51 12.94
C TYR A 116 -6.88 -15.07 13.46
N ARG A 117 -5.89 -14.85 14.31
CA ARG A 117 -5.36 -13.52 14.63
C ARG A 117 -4.58 -13.00 13.42
N ILE A 118 -4.88 -11.80 12.98
CA ILE A 118 -4.20 -11.22 11.82
C ILE A 118 -2.98 -10.42 12.27
N VAL A 119 -1.82 -10.74 11.70
CA VAL A 119 -0.58 -9.96 11.88
C VAL A 119 -0.18 -9.39 10.52
N ILE A 120 0.04 -8.08 10.46
CA ILE A 120 0.36 -7.37 9.23
C ILE A 120 1.77 -6.80 9.36
N ALA A 121 2.70 -7.30 8.54
CA ALA A 121 4.02 -6.69 8.41
C ALA A 121 3.88 -5.39 7.58
N GLY A 122 3.85 -4.23 8.25
CA GLY A 122 3.59 -2.94 7.62
C GLY A 122 3.49 -1.79 8.61
N ASN A 123 3.50 -0.57 8.09
CA ASN A 123 3.31 0.64 8.90
C ASN A 123 1.81 0.86 9.15
N GLU A 124 1.39 0.85 10.41
CA GLU A 124 -0.01 1.00 10.82
C GLU A 124 -0.68 2.29 10.32
N HIS A 125 0.09 3.36 10.19
CA HIS A 125 -0.41 4.66 9.71
C HIS A 125 -0.37 4.80 8.17
N HIS A 126 -0.02 3.73 7.46
CA HIS A 126 -0.05 3.77 6.00
C HIS A 126 -1.46 3.46 5.50
N PRO A 127 -2.01 4.23 4.53
CA PRO A 127 -3.37 4.05 4.02
C PRO A 127 -3.72 2.63 3.56
N GLU A 128 -2.75 1.88 3.02
CA GLU A 128 -2.95 0.48 2.63
C GLU A 128 -3.19 -0.41 3.85
N VAL A 129 -2.40 -0.22 4.92
CA VAL A 129 -2.50 -1.01 6.15
C VAL A 129 -3.79 -0.68 6.91
N GLU A 130 -4.16 0.61 7.00
CA GLU A 130 -5.46 1.04 7.53
C GLU A 130 -6.62 0.39 6.78
N GLY A 131 -6.53 0.36 5.45
CA GLY A 131 -7.50 -0.34 4.60
C GLY A 131 -7.58 -1.83 4.93
N ILE A 132 -6.44 -2.53 5.00
CA ILE A 132 -6.37 -3.96 5.32
C ILE A 132 -6.97 -4.25 6.69
N LEU A 133 -6.62 -3.47 7.72
CA LEU A 133 -7.17 -3.59 9.07
C LEU A 133 -8.70 -3.49 9.08
N GLY A 134 -9.25 -2.61 8.24
CA GLY A 134 -10.71 -2.41 8.11
C GLY A 134 -11.47 -3.57 7.45
N TRP A 135 -10.78 -4.62 7.00
CA TRP A 135 -11.39 -5.85 6.47
C TRP A 135 -11.27 -7.05 7.41
N VAL A 136 -10.62 -6.88 8.55
CA VAL A 136 -10.55 -7.93 9.58
C VAL A 136 -11.87 -7.99 10.34
N GLU A 137 -12.43 -9.19 10.53
CA GLU A 137 -13.71 -9.42 11.21
C GLU A 137 -13.55 -10.30 12.44
N GLY A 138 -14.16 -9.86 13.54
CA GLY A 138 -14.36 -10.69 14.75
C GLY A 138 -13.10 -11.09 15.51
N GLN A 139 -11.91 -10.75 15.03
CA GLN A 139 -10.64 -11.07 15.65
C GLN A 139 -9.75 -9.83 15.76
N PRO A 140 -8.88 -9.74 16.78
CA PRO A 140 -7.85 -8.71 16.83
C PRO A 140 -6.87 -8.81 15.66
N ALA A 141 -6.39 -7.64 15.21
CA ALA A 141 -5.31 -7.53 14.24
C ALA A 141 -4.18 -6.68 14.81
N TYR A 142 -2.96 -7.00 14.42
CA TYR A 142 -1.74 -6.38 14.91
C TYR A 142 -0.84 -5.99 13.74
N THR A 143 -0.09 -4.92 13.89
CA THR A 143 0.92 -4.50 12.93
C THR A 143 2.31 -4.71 13.50
N VAL A 144 3.25 -5.14 12.68
CA VAL A 144 4.65 -5.35 13.08
C VAL A 144 5.59 -4.79 12.03
N THR A 145 6.66 -4.16 12.48
CA THR A 145 7.73 -3.65 11.62
C THR A 145 9.10 -4.12 12.05
N SER A 146 9.21 -4.72 13.26
CA SER A 146 10.46 -5.14 13.88
C SER A 146 10.30 -6.42 14.69
N GLN A 147 11.43 -6.99 15.16
CA GLN A 147 11.44 -8.10 16.09
C GLN A 147 10.77 -7.71 17.42
N GLU A 148 11.03 -6.49 17.91
CA GLU A 148 10.47 -5.99 19.16
C GLU A 148 8.93 -5.93 19.11
N ASP A 149 8.35 -5.64 17.94
CA ASP A 149 6.89 -5.64 17.75
C ASP A 149 6.34 -7.07 17.88
N ILE A 150 7.03 -8.07 17.32
CA ILE A 150 6.65 -9.49 17.44
C ILE A 150 6.74 -9.96 18.90
N GLU A 151 7.77 -9.51 19.63
CA GLU A 151 7.93 -9.87 21.04
C GLU A 151 6.83 -9.33 21.94
N LYS A 152 6.24 -8.19 21.58
CA LYS A 152 5.14 -7.54 22.30
C LYS A 152 3.75 -8.03 21.88
N LEU A 153 3.64 -8.92 20.89
CA LEU A 153 2.33 -9.44 20.48
C LEU A 153 1.64 -10.15 21.65
N PRO A 154 0.38 -9.79 22.00
CA PRO A 154 -0.36 -10.39 23.09
C PRO A 154 -0.98 -11.74 22.65
N LEU A 155 -0.15 -12.60 22.08
CA LEU A 155 -0.54 -13.90 21.53
C LEU A 155 0.10 -15.03 22.34
N LYS A 156 -0.60 -16.16 22.46
CA LYS A 156 -0.14 -17.34 23.18
C LYS A 156 0.29 -18.44 22.21
N GLU A 157 1.17 -19.34 22.68
CA GLU A 157 1.53 -20.55 21.96
C GLU A 157 0.28 -21.35 21.56
N GLY A 158 0.27 -21.89 20.35
CA GLY A 158 -0.85 -22.63 19.79
C GLY A 158 -2.00 -21.78 19.23
N GLU A 159 -2.00 -20.45 19.40
CA GLU A 159 -3.03 -19.60 18.75
C GLU A 159 -2.85 -19.59 17.23
N LYS A 160 -3.99 -19.59 16.53
CA LYS A 160 -4.01 -19.47 15.06
C LYS A 160 -3.63 -18.05 14.63
N VAL A 161 -2.57 -17.92 13.86
CA VAL A 161 -2.05 -16.64 13.39
C VAL A 161 -1.93 -16.64 11.86
N CYS A 162 -2.43 -15.61 11.21
CA CYS A 162 -2.22 -15.36 9.79
C CYS A 162 -1.34 -14.13 9.62
N LEU A 163 -0.14 -14.32 9.08
CA LEU A 163 0.80 -13.24 8.78
C LEU A 163 0.68 -12.85 7.31
N VAL A 164 0.41 -11.57 7.07
CA VAL A 164 0.43 -10.92 5.75
C VAL A 164 1.41 -9.74 5.75
N ALA A 165 1.77 -9.24 4.60
CA ALA A 165 2.60 -8.04 4.46
C ALA A 165 1.89 -6.94 3.67
N GLN A 166 2.19 -5.69 3.99
CA GLN A 166 1.94 -4.54 3.10
C GLN A 166 2.64 -4.79 1.76
N THR A 167 1.96 -4.50 0.64
CA THR A 167 2.47 -4.82 -0.72
C THR A 167 3.84 -4.22 -1.03
N THR A 168 4.21 -3.12 -0.37
CA THR A 168 5.48 -2.40 -0.55
C THR A 168 6.48 -2.64 0.59
N PHE A 169 6.24 -3.62 1.47
CA PHE A 169 7.16 -3.93 2.57
C PHE A 169 8.52 -4.42 2.05
N ASN A 170 9.57 -4.27 2.86
CA ASN A 170 10.89 -4.76 2.49
C ASN A 170 10.91 -6.30 2.54
N TYR A 171 11.20 -6.93 1.39
CA TYR A 171 11.16 -8.38 1.23
C TYR A 171 12.08 -9.11 2.22
N ASN A 172 13.34 -8.70 2.32
CA ASN A 172 14.30 -9.36 3.23
C ASN A 172 13.85 -9.22 4.68
N LYS A 173 13.39 -8.02 5.07
CA LYS A 173 12.88 -7.79 6.42
C LYS A 173 11.66 -8.64 6.72
N PHE A 174 10.78 -8.85 5.72
CA PHE A 174 9.63 -9.75 5.88
C PHE A 174 10.09 -11.19 6.16
N GLN A 175 11.08 -11.69 5.42
CA GLN A 175 11.62 -13.03 5.67
C GLN A 175 12.24 -13.17 7.08
N GLU A 176 12.96 -12.13 7.55
CA GLU A 176 13.47 -12.10 8.93
C GLU A 176 12.33 -12.18 9.97
N LEU A 177 11.25 -11.39 9.78
CA LEU A 177 10.07 -11.43 10.66
C LEU A 177 9.38 -12.79 10.63
N VAL A 178 9.28 -13.43 9.46
CA VAL A 178 8.73 -14.78 9.29
C VAL A 178 9.52 -15.80 10.13
N GLU A 179 10.85 -15.76 10.07
CA GLU A 179 11.69 -16.69 10.86
C GLU A 179 11.57 -16.46 12.37
N ILE A 180 11.39 -15.22 12.80
CA ILE A 180 11.20 -14.88 14.21
C ILE A 180 9.83 -15.38 14.70
N ILE A 181 8.76 -15.06 13.97
CA ILE A 181 7.40 -15.38 14.40
C ILE A 181 7.13 -16.90 14.40
N LYS A 182 7.75 -17.66 13.48
CA LYS A 182 7.69 -19.14 13.48
C LYS A 182 8.24 -19.77 14.75
N LYS A 183 9.22 -19.14 15.41
CA LYS A 183 9.80 -19.63 16.67
C LYS A 183 8.94 -19.42 17.89
N LYS A 184 7.81 -18.69 17.76
CA LYS A 184 6.89 -18.38 18.86
C LYS A 184 5.91 -19.51 19.19
N GLY A 185 5.88 -20.60 18.44
CA GLY A 185 5.01 -21.75 18.68
C GLY A 185 3.54 -21.50 18.32
N TYR A 186 3.24 -20.53 17.48
CA TYR A 186 1.89 -20.29 16.95
C TYR A 186 1.50 -21.33 15.88
N ASP A 187 0.20 -21.60 15.72
CA ASP A 187 -0.34 -22.26 14.52
C ASP A 187 -0.42 -21.21 13.40
N ILE A 188 0.70 -21.07 12.65
CA ILE A 188 0.90 -19.92 11.75
C ILE A 188 0.69 -20.25 10.28
N SER A 189 -0.13 -19.44 9.62
CA SER A 189 -0.23 -19.33 8.16
C SER A 189 0.51 -18.08 7.70
N VAL A 190 1.62 -18.26 6.96
CA VAL A 190 2.36 -17.15 6.36
C VAL A 190 1.93 -16.99 4.90
N LEU A 191 1.41 -15.81 4.56
CA LEU A 191 1.00 -15.47 3.20
C LEU A 191 1.90 -14.37 2.68
N ASP A 192 2.75 -14.69 1.71
CA ASP A 192 3.54 -13.67 1.03
C ASP A 192 2.64 -12.83 0.14
N THR A 193 2.41 -11.60 0.58
CA THR A 193 1.55 -10.63 -0.08
C THR A 193 2.32 -9.41 -0.59
N ILE A 194 3.64 -9.42 -0.50
CA ILE A 194 4.49 -8.43 -1.16
C ILE A 194 4.28 -8.59 -2.67
N CYS A 195 4.04 -7.48 -3.38
CA CYS A 195 3.76 -7.58 -4.80
C CYS A 195 5.04 -7.82 -5.62
N ASN A 196 4.94 -8.59 -6.71
CA ASN A 196 6.09 -8.91 -7.57
C ASN A 196 6.82 -7.66 -8.07
N ALA A 197 6.08 -6.59 -8.38
CA ALA A 197 6.70 -5.32 -8.80
C ALA A 197 7.56 -4.69 -7.69
N THR A 198 7.22 -4.90 -6.41
CA THR A 198 8.03 -4.46 -5.27
C THR A 198 9.31 -5.28 -5.17
N GLU A 199 9.21 -6.60 -5.23
CA GLU A 199 10.36 -7.50 -5.16
C GLU A 199 11.34 -7.25 -6.31
N GLU A 200 10.83 -7.16 -7.55
CA GLU A 200 11.61 -6.86 -8.74
C GLU A 200 12.39 -5.53 -8.58
N ARG A 201 11.70 -4.46 -8.15
CA ARG A 201 12.31 -3.15 -7.95
C ARG A 201 13.35 -3.13 -6.85
N GLN A 202 13.08 -3.77 -5.72
CA GLN A 202 14.01 -3.84 -4.60
C GLN A 202 15.28 -4.63 -4.99
N THR A 203 15.13 -5.72 -5.73
CA THR A 203 16.25 -6.53 -6.23
C THR A 203 17.07 -5.75 -7.25
N GLU A 204 16.43 -5.11 -8.23
CA GLU A 204 17.11 -4.33 -9.26
C GLU A 204 17.82 -3.11 -8.67
N ALA A 205 17.16 -2.36 -7.76
CA ALA A 205 17.74 -1.19 -7.11
C ALA A 205 18.98 -1.55 -6.31
N ARG A 206 18.95 -2.67 -5.55
CA ARG A 206 20.10 -3.17 -4.82
C ARG A 206 21.28 -3.46 -5.76
N LYS A 207 21.02 -4.19 -6.84
CA LYS A 207 22.06 -4.54 -7.82
C LYS A 207 22.68 -3.30 -8.47
N ILE A 208 21.85 -2.36 -8.94
CA ILE A 208 22.33 -1.13 -9.58
C ILE A 208 23.12 -0.30 -8.58
N ALA A 209 22.65 -0.15 -7.35
CA ALA A 209 23.35 0.63 -6.32
C ALA A 209 24.72 0.04 -5.98
N ALA A 210 24.83 -1.30 -5.86
CA ALA A 210 26.10 -1.99 -5.58
C ALA A 210 27.15 -1.80 -6.71
N GLU A 211 26.70 -1.54 -7.95
CA GLU A 211 27.57 -1.34 -9.12
C GLU A 211 27.77 0.16 -9.47
N SER A 212 27.31 1.09 -8.62
CA SER A 212 27.28 2.52 -8.90
C SER A 212 28.09 3.35 -7.92
N ASP A 213 28.79 4.37 -8.42
CA ASP A 213 29.46 5.37 -7.59
C ASP A 213 28.48 6.38 -6.98
N LEU A 214 27.32 6.57 -7.62
CA LEU A 214 26.25 7.46 -7.20
C LEU A 214 24.91 6.91 -7.65
N MET A 215 23.92 6.94 -6.74
CA MET A 215 22.55 6.51 -6.99
C MET A 215 21.57 7.67 -6.75
N ILE A 216 20.58 7.80 -7.64
CA ILE A 216 19.47 8.75 -7.49
C ILE A 216 18.17 7.96 -7.44
N VAL A 217 17.40 8.16 -6.39
CA VAL A 217 16.05 7.60 -6.23
C VAL A 217 15.04 8.73 -6.37
N ILE A 218 14.17 8.64 -7.37
CA ILE A 218 13.18 9.66 -7.70
C ILE A 218 11.79 9.21 -7.32
N GLY A 219 11.04 10.04 -6.58
CA GLY A 219 9.65 9.79 -6.27
C GLY A 219 9.14 10.61 -5.08
N ASP A 220 7.87 10.44 -4.72
CA ASP A 220 7.24 11.17 -3.64
C ASP A 220 7.70 10.67 -2.26
N LYS A 221 7.94 11.60 -1.33
CA LYS A 221 8.36 11.31 0.06
C LYS A 221 7.36 10.49 0.86
N HIS A 222 6.08 10.52 0.48
CA HIS A 222 5.02 9.72 1.10
C HIS A 222 4.86 8.34 0.44
N SER A 223 5.58 8.07 -0.65
CA SER A 223 5.57 6.77 -1.31
C SER A 223 6.39 5.74 -0.53
N SER A 224 5.74 4.76 0.07
CA SER A 224 6.39 3.65 0.78
C SER A 224 7.39 2.91 -0.12
N ASN A 225 7.06 2.66 -1.39
CA ASN A 225 7.97 2.05 -2.34
C ASN A 225 9.23 2.89 -2.53
N THR A 226 9.10 4.21 -2.74
CA THR A 226 10.26 5.10 -2.94
C THR A 226 11.16 5.13 -1.72
N GLN A 227 10.58 5.21 -0.51
CA GLN A 227 11.35 5.16 0.73
C GLN A 227 12.14 3.86 0.86
N LYS A 228 11.52 2.70 0.55
CA LYS A 228 12.20 1.40 0.61
C LYS A 228 13.32 1.27 -0.41
N LEU A 229 13.12 1.77 -1.62
CA LEU A 229 14.16 1.80 -2.64
C LEU A 229 15.34 2.68 -2.21
N TYR A 230 15.07 3.85 -1.62
CA TYR A 230 16.11 4.70 -1.06
C TYR A 230 16.90 4.01 0.07
N GLU A 231 16.19 3.42 1.06
CA GLU A 231 16.80 2.70 2.17
C GLU A 231 17.72 1.57 1.69
N ILE A 232 17.25 0.79 0.71
CA ILE A 232 18.00 -0.35 0.14
C ILE A 232 19.22 0.17 -0.64
N SER A 233 19.03 1.16 -1.51
CA SER A 233 20.12 1.72 -2.29
C SER A 233 21.19 2.37 -1.43
N LYS A 234 20.80 3.06 -0.35
CA LYS A 234 21.73 3.72 0.58
C LYS A 234 22.64 2.75 1.33
N LYS A 235 22.18 1.51 1.54
CA LYS A 235 23.01 0.45 2.16
C LYS A 235 24.12 -0.03 1.23
N GLU A 236 23.87 -0.07 -0.07
CA GLU A 236 24.81 -0.57 -1.07
C GLU A 236 25.69 0.56 -1.65
N CYS A 237 25.16 1.78 -1.79
CA CYS A 237 25.86 2.95 -2.34
C CYS A 237 25.77 4.12 -1.35
N ALA A 238 26.90 4.49 -0.74
CA ALA A 238 26.95 5.59 0.24
C ALA A 238 26.51 6.95 -0.37
N ASN A 239 26.73 7.16 -1.66
CA ASN A 239 26.33 8.36 -2.39
C ASN A 239 24.94 8.22 -3.00
N THR A 240 23.95 7.80 -2.21
CA THR A 240 22.55 7.72 -2.64
C THR A 240 21.81 8.97 -2.27
N TYR A 241 21.16 9.59 -3.25
CA TYR A 241 20.37 10.80 -3.12
C TYR A 241 18.89 10.49 -3.44
N TYR A 242 18.02 11.13 -2.68
CA TYR A 242 16.60 11.13 -2.91
C TYR A 242 16.18 12.47 -3.51
N ILE A 243 15.38 12.46 -4.57
CA ILE A 243 14.77 13.64 -5.17
C ILE A 243 13.28 13.41 -5.46
N GLN A 244 12.50 14.49 -5.37
CA GLN A 244 11.06 14.49 -5.63
C GLN A 244 10.78 15.26 -6.91
#